data_b32985a6d38b37fd83a81f4578dc7d37
#
_entry.id   b32985a6d38b37fd83a81f4578dc7d37
#
_cell.length_a   1.000
_cell.length_b   1.000
_cell.length_c   1.000
_cell.angle_alpha   90.00
_cell.angle_beta   90.00
_cell.angle_gamma   90.00
#
_symmetry.space_group_name_H-M   'P 1'
#
loop_
_entity.id
_entity.type
_entity.pdbx_description
1 polymer ?
#
loop_
_entity_poly.entity_id
_entity_poly.type
_entity_poly.pdbx_seq_one_letter_code
_entity_poly.pdbx_strand_id
1 'polypeptide(L)'
;MFILGLSALIRPLAIEQRTLRFDLPVMAGAAVLLWALAVNGVLSRMDGLILVSGAIVYTAVLIRMSRRESRAAVAGYAEAFPSGQASGAAAKSLGGGALQDTVMTVSGIAVVILGAEWLVGGAVGIARGFGVSDALIGLTVVAIGTSAPELVTTIVSTVRGQRDIAVGNLLGSSVYNILLILGITCLVPAHGLELTHNLVWIDIPLMVAASVACIPIFVSGRRVHRAEGAAMITAYLGYLMFLLATQS
;
A
#
# COMPACT_ATOMS: atom_id res chain seq x y z
N MET A 1 4.86 -4.71 -5.96
CA MET A 1 6.15 -5.42 -6.10
C MET A 1 7.34 -4.49 -6.40
N PHE A 2 7.23 -3.55 -7.33
CA PHE A 2 8.34 -2.65 -7.69
C PHE A 2 8.90 -1.86 -6.50
N ILE A 3 8.05 -1.16 -5.75
CA ILE A 3 8.47 -0.32 -4.61
C ILE A 3 9.09 -1.18 -3.49
N LEU A 4 8.52 -2.35 -3.22
CA LEU A 4 9.06 -3.29 -2.23
C LEU A 4 10.44 -3.81 -2.67
N GLY A 5 10.58 -4.19 -3.94
CA GLY A 5 11.85 -4.64 -4.51
C GLY A 5 12.92 -3.56 -4.46
N LEU A 6 12.57 -2.32 -4.82
CA LEU A 6 13.48 -1.18 -4.76
C LEU A 6 13.95 -0.90 -3.33
N SER A 7 13.02 -0.92 -2.38
CA SER A 7 13.35 -0.72 -0.96
C SER A 7 14.25 -1.83 -0.42
N ALA A 8 14.03 -3.09 -0.81
CA ALA A 8 14.86 -4.22 -0.42
C ALA A 8 16.28 -4.14 -1.03
N LEU A 9 16.43 -3.58 -2.24
CA LEU A 9 17.75 -3.29 -2.84
C LEU A 9 18.53 -2.25 -2.06
N ILE A 10 17.87 -1.17 -1.65
CA ILE A 10 18.49 -0.11 -0.84
C ILE A 10 18.93 -0.71 0.50
N ARG A 11 18.03 -1.38 1.20
CA ARG A 11 18.30 -2.00 2.49
C ARG A 11 17.39 -3.22 2.70
N PRO A 12 17.95 -4.40 3.06
CA PRO A 12 17.15 -5.57 3.38
C PRO A 12 16.08 -5.24 4.42
N LEU A 13 14.82 -5.54 4.11
CA LEU A 13 13.67 -5.21 4.94
C LEU A 13 13.41 -6.37 5.93
N ALA A 14 13.61 -6.12 7.23
CA ALA A 14 13.11 -7.02 8.25
C ALA A 14 11.58 -6.84 8.38
N ILE A 15 10.85 -7.93 8.55
CA ILE A 15 9.39 -7.94 8.57
C ILE A 15 8.91 -8.28 9.97
N GLU A 16 8.03 -7.45 10.52
CA GLU A 16 7.42 -7.65 11.82
C GLU A 16 6.47 -8.85 11.84
N GLN A 17 6.37 -9.54 12.97
CA GLN A 17 5.45 -10.68 13.10
C GLN A 17 3.98 -10.30 12.88
N ARG A 18 3.60 -9.09 13.25
CA ARG A 18 2.26 -8.56 13.02
C ARG A 18 1.95 -8.49 11.54
N THR A 19 2.83 -7.90 10.75
CA THR A 19 2.71 -7.78 9.29
C THR A 19 2.59 -9.14 8.62
N LEU A 20 3.39 -10.13 9.05
CA LEU A 20 3.32 -11.50 8.54
C LEU A 20 2.00 -12.21 8.87
N ARG A 21 1.45 -11.96 10.07
CA ARG A 21 0.28 -12.69 10.56
C ARG A 21 -1.04 -12.04 10.21
N PHE A 22 -1.04 -10.74 9.93
CA PHE A 22 -2.27 -9.99 9.70
C PHE A 22 -2.28 -9.24 8.36
N ASP A 23 -1.36 -8.30 8.13
CA ASP A 23 -1.44 -7.43 6.95
C ASP A 23 -1.24 -8.21 5.64
N LEU A 24 -0.29 -9.13 5.61
CA LEU A 24 0.02 -9.93 4.43
C LEU A 24 -1.11 -10.91 4.04
N PRO A 25 -1.69 -11.71 4.97
CA PRO A 25 -2.86 -12.53 4.66
C PRO A 25 -4.09 -11.72 4.24
N VAL A 26 -4.31 -10.56 4.86
CA VAL A 26 -5.43 -9.67 4.48
C VAL A 26 -5.23 -9.12 3.08
N MET A 27 -4.01 -8.69 2.71
CA MET A 27 -3.70 -8.23 1.36
C MET A 27 -3.93 -9.33 0.31
N ALA A 28 -3.42 -10.54 0.56
CA ALA A 28 -3.64 -11.67 -0.34
C ALA A 28 -5.12 -12.06 -0.41
N GLY A 29 -5.82 -12.07 0.72
CA GLY A 29 -7.27 -12.33 0.78
C GLY A 29 -8.10 -11.28 0.04
N ALA A 30 -7.75 -10.00 0.15
CA ALA A 30 -8.38 -8.92 -0.58
C ALA A 30 -8.18 -9.05 -2.10
N ALA A 31 -6.98 -9.45 -2.54
CA ALA A 31 -6.69 -9.70 -3.95
C ALA A 31 -7.50 -10.90 -4.50
N VAL A 32 -7.58 -12.00 -3.75
CA VAL A 32 -8.39 -13.18 -4.13
C VAL A 32 -9.88 -12.83 -4.13
N LEU A 33 -10.36 -12.09 -3.14
CA LEU A 33 -11.75 -11.62 -3.08
C LEU A 33 -12.08 -10.76 -4.31
N LEU A 34 -11.21 -9.80 -4.65
CA LEU A 34 -11.42 -8.99 -5.85
C LEU A 34 -11.53 -9.85 -7.10
N TRP A 35 -10.62 -10.83 -7.28
CA TRP A 35 -10.70 -11.72 -8.43
C TRP A 35 -12.00 -12.52 -8.47
N ALA A 36 -12.42 -13.08 -7.34
CA ALA A 36 -13.67 -13.83 -7.24
C ALA A 36 -14.91 -12.98 -7.60
N LEU A 37 -14.93 -11.70 -7.21
CA LEU A 37 -16.00 -10.76 -7.57
C LEU A 37 -15.94 -10.33 -9.04
N ALA A 38 -14.73 -10.27 -9.61
CA ALA A 38 -14.49 -9.78 -10.98
C ALA A 38 -14.71 -10.85 -12.08
N VAL A 39 -14.83 -12.13 -11.74
CA VAL A 39 -14.89 -13.26 -12.71
C VAL A 39 -16.04 -13.11 -13.73
N ASN A 40 -17.15 -12.50 -13.35
CA ASN A 40 -18.30 -12.26 -14.22
C ASN A 40 -18.10 -11.08 -15.20
N GLY A 41 -16.95 -10.38 -15.14
CA GLY A 41 -16.64 -9.25 -16.01
C GLY A 41 -17.24 -7.92 -15.59
N VAL A 42 -18.00 -7.87 -14.49
CA VAL A 42 -18.62 -6.63 -13.98
C VAL A 42 -18.51 -6.58 -12.47
N LEU A 43 -17.98 -5.49 -11.93
CA LEU A 43 -18.05 -5.21 -10.50
C LEU A 43 -19.31 -4.39 -10.21
N SER A 44 -20.29 -5.00 -9.59
CA SER A 44 -21.56 -4.39 -9.24
C SER A 44 -21.43 -3.47 -8.01
N ARG A 45 -22.47 -2.70 -7.72
CA ARG A 45 -22.57 -1.93 -6.47
C ARG A 45 -22.55 -2.83 -5.22
N MET A 46 -23.10 -4.04 -5.31
CA MET A 46 -23.07 -5.00 -4.21
C MET A 46 -21.63 -5.46 -3.93
N ASP A 47 -20.85 -5.71 -4.98
CA ASP A 47 -19.42 -6.02 -4.84
C ASP A 47 -18.64 -4.86 -4.20
N GLY A 48 -18.97 -3.62 -4.61
CA GLY A 48 -18.46 -2.41 -3.98
C GLY A 48 -18.79 -2.34 -2.48
N LEU A 49 -20.01 -2.66 -2.07
CA LEU A 49 -20.41 -2.71 -0.65
C LEU A 49 -19.66 -3.79 0.11
N ILE A 50 -19.44 -4.96 -0.47
CA ILE A 50 -18.63 -6.05 0.13
C ILE A 50 -17.21 -5.56 0.37
N LEU A 51 -16.58 -4.95 -0.64
CA LEU A 51 -15.21 -4.43 -0.54
C LEU A 51 -15.10 -3.33 0.53
N VAL A 52 -15.99 -2.33 0.53
CA VAL A 52 -16.02 -1.25 1.54
C VAL A 52 -16.24 -1.80 2.94
N SER A 53 -17.14 -2.78 3.10
CA SER A 53 -17.36 -3.46 4.38
C SER A 53 -16.08 -4.14 4.87
N GLY A 54 -15.33 -4.78 3.96
CA GLY A 54 -14.01 -5.34 4.23
C GLY A 54 -13.01 -4.28 4.72
N ALA A 55 -13.00 -3.09 4.09
CA ALA A 55 -12.15 -1.97 4.52
C ALA A 55 -12.49 -1.48 5.94
N ILE A 56 -13.79 -1.38 6.26
CA ILE A 56 -14.25 -0.98 7.58
C ILE A 56 -13.81 -2.00 8.64
N VAL A 57 -14.00 -3.30 8.37
CA VAL A 57 -13.58 -4.38 9.26
C VAL A 57 -12.07 -4.35 9.46
N TYR A 58 -11.30 -4.25 8.38
CA TYR A 58 -9.84 -4.15 8.43
C TYR A 58 -9.39 -2.98 9.31
N THR A 59 -9.94 -1.79 9.07
CA THR A 59 -9.63 -0.59 9.85
C THR A 59 -10.00 -0.75 11.34
N ALA A 60 -11.17 -1.33 11.62
CA ALA A 60 -11.61 -1.56 13.01
C ALA A 60 -10.68 -2.53 13.75
N VAL A 61 -10.20 -3.58 13.07
CA VAL A 61 -9.25 -4.53 13.65
C VAL A 61 -7.89 -3.87 13.88
N LEU A 62 -7.38 -3.08 12.91
CA LEU A 62 -6.14 -2.32 13.07
C LEU A 62 -6.17 -1.39 14.30
N ILE A 63 -7.26 -0.62 14.43
CA ILE A 63 -7.43 0.29 15.57
C ILE A 63 -7.46 -0.49 16.89
N ARG A 64 -8.16 -1.63 16.93
CA ARG A 64 -8.21 -2.47 18.15
C ARG A 64 -6.84 -3.05 18.50
N MET A 65 -6.10 -3.51 17.51
CA MET A 65 -4.74 -4.04 17.72
C MET A 65 -3.80 -2.95 18.24
N SER A 66 -3.76 -1.79 17.59
CA SER A 66 -2.93 -0.65 18.00
C SER A 66 -3.26 -0.19 19.42
N ARG A 67 -4.54 -0.11 19.78
CA ARG A 67 -4.96 0.25 21.14
C ARG A 67 -4.54 -0.78 22.19
N ARG A 68 -4.53 -2.08 21.84
CA ARG A 68 -4.06 -3.15 22.75
C ARG A 68 -2.55 -3.07 22.96
N GLU A 69 -1.78 -2.87 21.90
CA GLU A 69 -0.33 -2.71 21.97
C GLU A 69 0.07 -1.50 22.83
N SER A 70 -0.60 -0.35 22.63
CA SER A 70 -0.37 0.84 23.44
C SER A 70 -0.69 0.62 24.92
N ARG A 71 -1.79 -0.09 25.22
CA ARG A 71 -2.14 -0.41 26.62
C ARG A 71 -1.16 -1.38 27.26
N ALA A 72 -0.70 -2.39 26.52
CA ALA A 72 0.29 -3.35 27.01
C ALA A 72 1.64 -2.67 27.27
N ALA A 73 2.06 -1.76 26.39
CA ALA A 73 3.27 -0.96 26.58
C ALA A 73 3.17 -0.09 27.85
N VAL A 74 2.06 0.61 28.05
CA VAL A 74 1.83 1.44 29.25
C VAL A 74 1.80 0.59 30.53
N ALA A 75 1.15 -0.59 30.51
CA ALA A 75 1.11 -1.50 31.64
C ALA A 75 2.52 -2.06 31.97
N GLY A 76 3.29 -2.46 30.97
CA GLY A 76 4.67 -2.94 31.16
C GLY A 76 5.61 -1.82 31.70
N TYR A 77 5.41 -0.58 31.30
CA TYR A 77 6.12 0.57 31.89
C TYR A 77 5.74 0.79 33.36
N ALA A 78 4.46 0.67 33.71
CA ALA A 78 4.00 0.83 35.08
C ALA A 78 4.52 -0.29 36.00
N GLU A 79 4.64 -1.52 35.51
CA GLU A 79 5.27 -2.63 36.26
C GLU A 79 6.78 -2.47 36.43
N ALA A 80 7.47 -1.99 35.40
CA ALA A 80 8.93 -1.81 35.43
C ALA A 80 9.36 -0.61 36.30
N PHE A 81 8.50 0.39 36.52
CA PHE A 81 8.78 1.60 37.31
C PHE A 81 7.64 1.89 38.31
N PRO A 82 7.58 1.16 39.44
CA PRO A 82 6.50 1.30 40.43
C PRO A 82 6.46 2.64 41.15
N SER A 83 7.55 3.41 41.13
CA SER A 83 7.63 4.73 41.74
C SER A 83 7.14 5.81 40.78
N GLY A 84 6.02 6.39 41.08
CA GLY A 84 5.21 7.46 40.42
C GLY A 84 5.84 8.58 39.57
N GLN A 85 7.06 8.40 39.07
CA GLN A 85 7.72 9.33 38.17
C GLN A 85 7.32 9.16 36.68
N ALA A 86 6.65 8.05 36.35
CA ALA A 86 6.21 7.76 34.98
C ALA A 86 5.02 8.61 34.50
N SER A 87 4.19 9.10 35.43
CA SER A 87 3.02 9.92 35.08
C SER A 87 3.36 11.29 34.47
N GLY A 88 4.50 11.87 34.80
CA GLY A 88 4.90 13.18 34.29
C GLY A 88 5.49 13.17 32.88
N ALA A 89 6.19 12.11 32.51
CA ALA A 89 6.83 12.00 31.19
C ALA A 89 5.83 11.58 30.10
N ALA A 90 4.93 10.63 30.39
CA ALA A 90 3.89 10.20 29.45
C ALA A 90 2.82 11.28 29.23
N ALA A 91 2.42 12.01 30.27
CA ALA A 91 1.46 13.10 30.16
C ALA A 91 2.04 14.34 29.43
N LYS A 92 3.33 14.62 29.57
CA LYS A 92 3.99 15.71 28.83
C LYS A 92 4.17 15.40 27.34
N SER A 93 4.29 14.13 26.96
CA SER A 93 4.36 13.71 25.54
C SER A 93 3.02 13.84 24.81
N LEU A 94 1.89 13.75 25.52
CA LEU A 94 0.55 13.78 24.92
C LEU A 94 -0.12 15.17 24.86
N GLY A 95 0.43 16.17 25.55
CA GLY A 95 -0.27 17.45 25.74
C GLY A 95 0.28 18.66 24.98
N GLY A 96 1.55 18.65 24.55
CA GLY A 96 2.20 19.84 24.00
C GLY A 96 2.58 19.76 22.51
N GLY A 97 2.68 18.56 21.94
CA GLY A 97 3.13 18.33 20.57
C GLY A 97 2.08 17.81 19.61
N ALA A 98 0.94 17.30 20.11
CA ALA A 98 -0.04 16.62 19.26
C ALA A 98 -0.59 17.50 18.13
N LEU A 99 -0.82 18.77 18.37
CA LEU A 99 -1.26 19.71 17.34
C LEU A 99 -0.13 19.97 16.33
N GLN A 100 1.08 20.19 16.81
CA GLN A 100 2.25 20.40 15.96
C GLN A 100 2.55 19.15 15.12
N ASP A 101 2.54 17.97 15.72
CA ASP A 101 2.74 16.69 15.03
C ASP A 101 1.63 16.45 13.99
N THR A 102 0.39 16.77 14.30
CA THR A 102 -0.73 16.68 13.36
C THR A 102 -0.55 17.66 12.20
N VAL A 103 -0.22 18.92 12.48
CA VAL A 103 0.01 19.93 11.44
C VAL A 103 1.20 19.52 10.56
N MET A 104 2.31 19.07 11.14
CA MET A 104 3.47 18.61 10.38
C MET A 104 3.13 17.38 9.50
N THR A 105 2.34 16.44 10.04
CA THR A 105 1.92 15.26 9.29
C THR A 105 1.01 15.64 8.13
N VAL A 106 -0.02 16.44 8.39
CA VAL A 106 -0.98 16.87 7.36
C VAL A 106 -0.28 17.72 6.28
N SER A 107 0.57 18.66 6.69
CA SER A 107 1.33 19.48 5.73
C SER A 107 2.33 18.65 4.93
N GLY A 108 3.00 17.69 5.55
CA GLY A 108 3.89 16.76 4.86
C GLY A 108 3.16 15.92 3.82
N ILE A 109 2.00 15.37 4.16
CA ILE A 109 1.14 14.62 3.23
C ILE A 109 0.70 15.53 2.07
N ALA A 110 0.24 16.74 2.36
CA ALA A 110 -0.19 17.70 1.33
C ALA A 110 0.95 18.03 0.36
N VAL A 111 2.17 18.28 0.87
CA VAL A 111 3.34 18.56 0.03
C VAL A 111 3.69 17.37 -0.87
N VAL A 112 3.62 16.15 -0.35
CA VAL A 112 3.89 14.93 -1.15
C VAL A 112 2.84 14.76 -2.24
N ILE A 113 1.57 14.95 -1.94
CA ILE A 113 0.47 14.85 -2.92
C ILE A 113 0.63 15.91 -4.01
N LEU A 114 0.83 17.19 -3.65
CA LEU A 114 1.03 18.27 -4.61
C LEU A 114 2.27 18.05 -5.48
N GLY A 115 3.36 17.59 -4.87
CA GLY A 115 4.59 17.25 -5.60
C GLY A 115 4.38 16.10 -6.59
N ALA A 116 3.64 15.06 -6.22
CA ALA A 116 3.28 13.96 -7.10
C ALA A 116 2.40 14.44 -8.27
N GLU A 117 1.40 15.29 -8.00
CA GLU A 117 0.51 15.84 -9.02
C GLU A 117 1.27 16.71 -10.05
N TRP A 118 2.18 17.57 -9.60
CA TRP A 118 3.04 18.36 -10.48
C TRP A 118 4.00 17.50 -11.28
N LEU A 119 4.59 16.48 -10.65
CA LEU A 119 5.48 15.54 -11.35
C LEU A 119 4.72 14.81 -12.47
N VAL A 120 3.54 14.28 -12.17
CA VAL A 120 2.69 13.59 -13.16
C VAL A 120 2.26 14.52 -14.25
N GLY A 121 1.74 15.71 -13.92
CA GLY A 121 1.30 16.72 -14.90
C GLY A 121 2.42 17.14 -15.83
N GLY A 122 3.62 17.38 -15.29
CA GLY A 122 4.81 17.70 -16.08
C GLY A 122 5.25 16.54 -17.00
N ALA A 123 5.29 15.31 -16.47
CA ALA A 123 5.66 14.13 -17.24
C ALA A 123 4.65 13.82 -18.36
N VAL A 124 3.35 13.97 -18.10
CA VAL A 124 2.28 13.85 -19.11
C VAL A 124 2.44 14.91 -20.20
N GLY A 125 2.70 16.17 -19.83
CA GLY A 125 2.94 17.25 -20.79
C GLY A 125 4.12 16.99 -21.70
N ILE A 126 5.23 16.53 -21.15
CA ILE A 126 6.43 16.15 -21.91
C ILE A 126 6.12 14.96 -22.85
N ALA A 127 5.50 13.90 -22.34
CA ALA A 127 5.18 12.70 -23.12
C ALA A 127 4.25 13.03 -24.30
N ARG A 128 3.23 13.86 -24.09
CA ARG A 128 2.37 14.36 -25.18
C ARG A 128 3.14 15.19 -26.21
N GLY A 129 4.10 15.99 -25.77
CA GLY A 129 4.99 16.77 -26.65
C GLY A 129 5.85 15.88 -27.57
N PHE A 130 6.16 14.65 -27.12
CA PHE A 130 6.84 13.62 -27.93
C PHE A 130 5.89 12.75 -28.76
N GLY A 131 4.58 13.03 -28.77
CA GLY A 131 3.59 12.28 -29.55
C GLY A 131 3.20 10.93 -28.94
N VAL A 132 3.49 10.70 -27.66
CA VAL A 132 3.09 9.46 -26.95
C VAL A 132 1.57 9.46 -26.80
N SER A 133 0.94 8.29 -27.08
CA SER A 133 -0.52 8.15 -26.98
C SER A 133 -1.01 8.29 -25.53
N ASP A 134 -2.23 8.83 -25.36
CA ASP A 134 -2.83 9.00 -24.02
C ASP A 134 -3.03 7.65 -23.30
N ALA A 135 -3.26 6.56 -24.03
CA ALA A 135 -3.34 5.22 -23.46
C ALA A 135 -2.01 4.79 -22.83
N LEU A 136 -0.90 5.00 -23.54
CA LEU A 136 0.43 4.68 -23.05
C LEU A 136 0.84 5.57 -21.87
N ILE A 137 0.48 6.87 -21.93
CA ILE A 137 0.69 7.80 -20.82
C ILE A 137 -0.07 7.33 -19.57
N GLY A 138 -1.33 6.94 -19.71
CA GLY A 138 -2.14 6.43 -18.60
C GLY A 138 -1.54 5.17 -17.97
N LEU A 139 -1.11 4.22 -18.79
CA LEU A 139 -0.53 2.96 -18.33
C LEU A 139 0.84 3.10 -17.65
N THR A 140 1.60 4.13 -18.00
CA THR A 140 2.97 4.30 -17.49
C THR A 140 3.10 5.49 -16.56
N VAL A 141 2.98 6.71 -17.09
CA VAL A 141 3.24 7.96 -16.37
C VAL A 141 2.25 8.14 -15.22
N VAL A 142 0.96 7.95 -15.51
CA VAL A 142 -0.10 8.11 -14.48
C VAL A 142 0.00 7.00 -13.43
N ALA A 143 0.22 5.75 -13.85
CA ALA A 143 0.35 4.62 -12.91
C ALA A 143 1.56 4.78 -11.96
N ILE A 144 2.70 5.25 -12.47
CA ILE A 144 3.88 5.55 -11.64
C ILE A 144 3.60 6.75 -10.75
N GLY A 145 2.98 7.78 -11.28
CA GLY A 145 2.73 9.02 -10.57
C GLY A 145 1.73 8.89 -9.42
N THR A 146 0.68 8.11 -9.59
CA THR A 146 -0.28 7.82 -8.50
C THR A 146 0.35 7.03 -7.36
N SER A 147 1.41 6.27 -7.65
CA SER A 147 2.19 5.55 -6.63
C SER A 147 3.40 6.35 -6.11
N ALA A 148 3.61 7.59 -6.57
CA ALA A 148 4.74 8.42 -6.13
C ALA A 148 4.72 8.74 -4.63
N PRO A 149 3.58 9.05 -3.97
CA PRO A 149 3.53 9.25 -2.53
C PRO A 149 3.99 8.02 -1.75
N GLU A 150 3.54 6.83 -2.13
CA GLU A 150 3.94 5.57 -1.53
C GLU A 150 5.42 5.29 -1.74
N LEU A 151 5.93 5.57 -2.95
CA LEU A 151 7.34 5.41 -3.27
C LEU A 151 8.22 6.29 -2.38
N VAL A 152 7.91 7.58 -2.29
CA VAL A 152 8.65 8.55 -1.45
C VAL A 152 8.61 8.13 0.01
N THR A 153 7.43 7.87 0.56
CA THR A 153 7.25 7.48 1.96
C THR A 153 8.04 6.21 2.27
N THR A 154 7.96 5.21 1.40
CA THR A 154 8.65 3.93 1.59
C THR A 154 10.17 4.06 1.48
N ILE A 155 10.67 4.81 0.51
CA ILE A 155 12.13 5.04 0.37
C ILE A 155 12.67 5.81 1.58
N VAL A 156 12.03 6.91 1.97
CA VAL A 156 12.46 7.73 3.11
C VAL A 156 12.45 6.90 4.40
N SER A 157 11.39 6.14 4.65
CA SER A 157 11.31 5.26 5.81
C SER A 157 12.37 4.16 5.79
N THR A 158 12.66 3.59 4.61
CA THR A 158 13.72 2.58 4.43
C THR A 158 15.10 3.15 4.73
N VAL A 159 15.43 4.33 4.19
CA VAL A 159 16.70 5.02 4.42
C VAL A 159 16.87 5.38 5.89
N ARG A 160 15.81 5.87 6.53
CA ARG A 160 15.78 6.18 7.97
C ARG A 160 15.78 4.94 8.87
N GLY A 161 15.71 3.73 8.32
CA GLY A 161 15.70 2.48 9.07
C GLY A 161 14.37 2.16 9.73
N GLN A 162 13.31 2.91 9.43
CA GLN A 162 11.93 2.72 9.92
C GLN A 162 11.21 1.68 9.05
N ARG A 163 11.66 0.43 9.14
CA ARG A 163 11.25 -0.66 8.24
C ARG A 163 9.78 -1.00 8.35
N ASP A 164 9.25 -0.95 9.57
CA ASP A 164 7.84 -1.27 9.85
C ASP A 164 6.90 -0.27 9.18
N ILE A 165 7.30 1.01 9.16
CA ILE A 165 6.57 2.06 8.44
C ILE A 165 6.64 1.81 6.93
N ALA A 166 7.81 1.46 6.39
CA ALA A 166 7.97 1.19 4.96
C ALA A 166 7.09 0.02 4.49
N VAL A 167 7.15 -1.11 5.19
CA VAL A 167 6.37 -2.31 4.84
C VAL A 167 4.88 -2.10 5.12
N GLY A 168 4.53 -1.52 6.27
CA GLY A 168 3.16 -1.22 6.63
C GLY A 168 2.48 -0.26 5.65
N ASN A 169 3.19 0.76 5.14
CA ASN A 169 2.69 1.67 4.10
C ASN A 169 2.36 0.91 2.81
N LEU A 170 3.25 0.04 2.34
CA LEU A 170 3.04 -0.71 1.10
C LEU A 170 1.88 -1.71 1.18
N LEU A 171 1.81 -2.48 2.25
CA LEU A 171 0.74 -3.47 2.41
C LEU A 171 -0.59 -2.78 2.71
N GLY A 172 -0.57 -1.77 3.57
CA GLY A 172 -1.76 -1.00 3.93
C GLY A 172 -2.36 -0.28 2.72
N SER A 173 -1.55 0.41 1.91
CA SER A 173 -2.03 1.07 0.69
C SER A 173 -2.60 0.06 -0.31
N SER A 174 -1.99 -1.10 -0.48
CA SER A 174 -2.52 -2.16 -1.34
C SER A 174 -3.90 -2.65 -0.88
N VAL A 175 -4.08 -2.88 0.42
CA VAL A 175 -5.38 -3.28 1.00
C VAL A 175 -6.42 -2.18 0.80
N TYR A 176 -6.09 -0.93 1.11
CA TYR A 176 -7.03 0.20 0.95
C TYR A 176 -7.37 0.49 -0.51
N ASN A 177 -6.43 0.33 -1.44
CA ASN A 177 -6.69 0.50 -2.87
C ASN A 177 -7.72 -0.53 -3.36
N ILE A 178 -7.62 -1.78 -2.93
CA ILE A 178 -8.57 -2.84 -3.31
C ILE A 178 -9.90 -2.67 -2.56
N LEU A 179 -9.87 -2.59 -1.24
CA LEU A 179 -11.09 -2.66 -0.45
C LEU A 179 -11.84 -1.33 -0.39
N LEU A 180 -11.14 -0.20 -0.20
CA LEU A 180 -11.79 1.10 -0.01
C LEU A 180 -11.94 1.85 -1.34
N ILE A 181 -10.85 2.10 -2.04
CA ILE A 181 -10.87 2.97 -3.22
C ILE A 181 -11.67 2.29 -4.34
N LEU A 182 -11.32 1.08 -4.72
CA LEU A 182 -12.07 0.34 -5.74
C LEU A 182 -13.51 0.07 -5.28
N GLY A 183 -13.70 -0.29 -3.99
CA GLY A 183 -15.04 -0.50 -3.42
C GLY A 183 -15.94 0.73 -3.60
N ILE A 184 -15.45 1.93 -3.26
CA ILE A 184 -16.18 3.19 -3.48
C ILE A 184 -16.38 3.45 -4.98
N THR A 185 -15.37 3.20 -5.80
CA THR A 185 -15.46 3.38 -7.27
C THR A 185 -16.60 2.54 -7.86
N CYS A 186 -16.79 1.31 -7.39
CA CYS A 186 -17.89 0.44 -7.84
C CYS A 186 -19.29 0.98 -7.47
N LEU A 187 -19.40 1.83 -6.44
CA LEU A 187 -20.69 2.40 -6.02
C LEU A 187 -21.18 3.53 -6.93
N VAL A 188 -20.27 4.18 -7.66
CA VAL A 188 -20.59 5.38 -8.46
C VAL A 188 -21.43 5.04 -9.70
N PRO A 189 -21.03 4.12 -10.61
CA PRO A 189 -21.79 3.85 -11.82
C PRO A 189 -23.09 3.07 -11.51
N ALA A 190 -24.18 3.44 -12.22
CA ALA A 190 -25.48 2.83 -12.01
C ALA A 190 -25.53 1.33 -12.42
N HIS A 191 -24.76 0.99 -13.45
CA HIS A 191 -24.74 -0.36 -14.05
C HIS A 191 -23.52 -1.19 -13.63
N GLY A 192 -22.76 -0.74 -12.62
CA GLY A 192 -21.50 -1.36 -12.21
C GLY A 192 -20.33 -0.92 -13.09
N LEU A 193 -19.16 -1.44 -12.76
CA LEU A 193 -17.90 -1.18 -13.46
C LEU A 193 -17.62 -2.36 -14.40
N GLU A 194 -17.74 -2.14 -15.70
CA GLU A 194 -17.40 -3.15 -16.70
C GLU A 194 -15.87 -3.33 -16.77
N LEU A 195 -15.44 -4.57 -16.76
CA LEU A 195 -14.04 -4.95 -16.79
C LEU A 195 -13.70 -5.57 -18.15
N THR A 196 -12.55 -5.21 -18.70
CA THR A 196 -12.07 -5.85 -19.92
C THR A 196 -11.66 -7.30 -19.65
N HIS A 197 -11.75 -8.15 -20.67
CA HIS A 197 -11.37 -9.56 -20.55
C HIS A 197 -9.91 -9.73 -20.08
N ASN A 198 -9.00 -8.92 -20.60
CA ASN A 198 -7.59 -8.95 -20.21
C ASN A 198 -7.39 -8.61 -18.73
N LEU A 199 -8.14 -7.61 -18.22
CA LEU A 199 -8.08 -7.23 -16.80
C LEU A 199 -8.50 -8.38 -15.88
N VAL A 200 -9.59 -9.08 -16.22
CA VAL A 200 -10.15 -10.19 -15.42
C VAL A 200 -9.26 -11.43 -15.46
N TRP A 201 -8.71 -11.78 -16.63
CA TRP A 201 -8.08 -13.07 -16.85
C TRP A 201 -6.55 -13.02 -16.91
N ILE A 202 -5.95 -11.83 -16.98
CA ILE A 202 -4.49 -11.66 -17.00
C ILE A 202 -4.05 -10.80 -15.82
N ASP A 203 -4.53 -9.55 -15.71
CA ASP A 203 -3.96 -8.57 -14.79
C ASP A 203 -4.33 -8.86 -13.32
N ILE A 204 -5.62 -9.13 -13.05
CA ILE A 204 -6.06 -9.46 -11.68
C ILE A 204 -5.45 -10.79 -11.19
N PRO A 205 -5.46 -11.90 -11.95
CA PRO A 205 -4.76 -13.14 -11.57
C PRO A 205 -3.26 -12.93 -11.32
N LEU A 206 -2.59 -12.11 -12.13
CA LEU A 206 -1.18 -11.79 -11.92
C LEU A 206 -0.97 -10.98 -10.64
N MET A 207 -1.85 -10.04 -10.34
CA MET A 207 -1.85 -9.30 -9.07
C MET A 207 -2.05 -10.25 -7.88
N VAL A 208 -2.98 -11.22 -7.99
CA VAL A 208 -3.20 -12.26 -6.96
C VAL A 208 -1.94 -13.10 -6.79
N ALA A 209 -1.37 -13.60 -7.90
CA ALA A 209 -0.14 -14.39 -7.87
C ALA A 209 1.02 -13.61 -7.21
N ALA A 210 1.18 -12.33 -7.55
CA ALA A 210 2.16 -11.45 -6.94
C ALA A 210 1.95 -11.26 -5.43
N SER A 211 0.70 -11.09 -5.01
CA SER A 211 0.33 -10.94 -3.59
C SER A 211 0.58 -12.23 -2.80
N VAL A 212 0.22 -13.37 -3.37
CA VAL A 212 0.46 -14.69 -2.77
C VAL A 212 1.96 -15.02 -2.75
N ALA A 213 2.71 -14.69 -3.79
CA ALA A 213 4.17 -14.89 -3.84
C ALA A 213 4.92 -14.10 -2.76
N CYS A 214 4.38 -12.98 -2.29
CA CYS A 214 4.95 -12.26 -1.15
C CYS A 214 4.93 -13.10 0.14
N ILE A 215 3.97 -14.03 0.30
CA ILE A 215 3.85 -14.85 1.52
C ILE A 215 5.12 -15.70 1.77
N PRO A 216 5.55 -16.58 0.87
CA PRO A 216 6.76 -17.38 1.09
C PRO A 216 8.02 -16.50 1.20
N ILE A 217 8.12 -15.42 0.42
CA ILE A 217 9.27 -14.49 0.47
C ILE A 217 9.38 -13.85 1.86
N PHE A 218 8.27 -13.41 2.44
CA PHE A 218 8.26 -12.77 3.76
C PHE A 218 8.43 -13.76 4.91
N VAL A 219 7.94 -15.00 4.74
CA VAL A 219 8.02 -16.05 5.78
C VAL A 219 9.40 -16.69 5.81
N SER A 220 10.07 -16.90 4.67
CA SER A 220 11.29 -17.72 4.54
C SER A 220 12.50 -17.19 5.33
N GLY A 221 12.52 -15.94 5.75
CA GLY A 221 13.65 -15.42 6.54
C GLY A 221 13.25 -14.22 7.40
N ARG A 222 11.97 -13.85 7.42
CA ARG A 222 11.46 -12.61 8.04
C ARG A 222 12.22 -11.36 7.56
N ARG A 223 12.84 -11.48 6.37
CA ARG A 223 13.59 -10.41 5.72
C ARG A 223 13.44 -10.56 4.22
N VAL A 224 13.21 -9.46 3.53
CA VAL A 224 13.34 -9.45 2.07
C VAL A 224 14.79 -9.12 1.73
N HIS A 225 15.48 -10.07 1.11
CA HIS A 225 16.86 -9.93 0.69
C HIS A 225 16.98 -9.13 -0.60
N ARG A 226 18.17 -8.60 -0.87
CA ARG A 226 18.43 -7.84 -2.10
C ARG A 226 18.17 -8.66 -3.37
N ALA A 227 18.50 -9.96 -3.37
CA ALA A 227 18.25 -10.84 -4.49
C ALA A 227 16.75 -11.01 -4.79
N GLU A 228 15.92 -11.15 -3.74
CA GLU A 228 14.45 -11.19 -3.85
C GLU A 228 13.90 -9.86 -4.36
N GLY A 229 14.47 -8.73 -3.86
CA GLY A 229 14.15 -7.40 -4.34
C GLY A 229 14.47 -7.23 -5.83
N ALA A 230 15.63 -7.68 -6.28
CA ALA A 230 16.00 -7.66 -7.70
C ALA A 230 15.06 -8.53 -8.54
N ALA A 231 14.71 -9.73 -8.08
CA ALA A 231 13.75 -10.61 -8.76
C ALA A 231 12.37 -9.95 -8.88
N MET A 232 11.88 -9.28 -7.85
CA MET A 232 10.60 -8.54 -7.86
C MET A 232 10.61 -7.40 -8.89
N ILE A 233 11.70 -6.64 -8.97
CA ILE A 233 11.85 -5.56 -9.96
C ILE A 233 11.88 -6.14 -11.36
N THR A 234 12.67 -7.20 -11.60
CA THR A 234 12.78 -7.84 -12.91
C THR A 234 11.43 -8.39 -13.36
N ALA A 235 10.68 -9.05 -12.47
CA ALA A 235 9.33 -9.53 -12.75
C ALA A 235 8.37 -8.40 -13.12
N TYR A 236 8.42 -7.28 -12.40
CA TYR A 236 7.60 -6.10 -12.69
C TYR A 236 7.95 -5.47 -14.04
N LEU A 237 9.25 -5.29 -14.33
CA LEU A 237 9.69 -4.74 -15.61
C LEU A 237 9.33 -5.67 -16.76
N GLY A 238 9.44 -6.99 -16.59
CA GLY A 238 8.99 -7.99 -17.57
C GLY A 238 7.48 -7.87 -17.86
N TYR A 239 6.67 -7.71 -16.83
CA TYR A 239 5.24 -7.48 -16.99
C TYR A 239 4.94 -6.16 -17.70
N LEU A 240 5.64 -5.07 -17.34
CA LEU A 240 5.49 -3.78 -18.00
C LEU A 240 5.84 -3.87 -19.51
N MET A 241 6.93 -4.55 -19.85
CA MET A 241 7.30 -4.78 -21.25
C MET A 241 6.26 -5.62 -21.99
N PHE A 242 5.69 -6.63 -21.34
CA PHE A 242 4.59 -7.42 -21.91
C PHE A 242 3.36 -6.55 -22.18
N LEU A 243 2.96 -5.69 -21.23
CA LEU A 243 1.84 -4.76 -21.41
C LEU A 243 2.09 -3.79 -22.59
N LEU A 244 3.27 -3.21 -22.67
CA LEU A 244 3.65 -2.31 -23.76
C LEU A 244 3.61 -3.00 -25.13
N ALA A 245 4.03 -4.27 -25.19
CA ALA A 245 4.03 -5.04 -26.44
C ALA A 245 2.63 -5.51 -26.87
N THR A 246 1.69 -5.67 -25.93
CA THR A 246 0.33 -6.15 -26.25
C THR A 246 -0.69 -5.03 -26.45
N GLN A 247 -0.39 -3.81 -26.05
CA GLN A 247 -1.28 -2.65 -26.16
C GLN A 247 -0.76 -1.56 -27.11
N SER A 248 0.43 -1.76 -27.73
CA SER A 248 0.92 -0.98 -28.87
C SER A 248 0.43 -1.61 -30.16
#